data_0fc050e0184233049034d09e35b5e5ed
#
_entry.id   0fc050e0184233049034d09e35b5e5ed
#
_cell.length_a   1.000
_cell.length_b   1.000
_cell.length_c   1.000
_cell.angle_alpha   90.00
_cell.angle_beta   90.00
_cell.angle_gamma   90.00
#
_symmetry.space_group_name_H-M   'P 1'
#
loop_
_entity.id
_entity.type
_entity.pdbx_description
1 polymer ?
#
loop_
_entity_poly.entity_id
_entity_poly.type
_entity_poly.pdbx_seq_one_letter_code
_entity_poly.pdbx_strand_id
1 'polypeptide(L)'
;MAVYEAIRNLVQYGVNTGLLQESDRIYATNQILEVLGLDEYEEPQGACREISLEETLDALLDYAHETGVLKEDGVVYRDLFDTKLMNCLMPRPSEVIGHFWKLYEESPEAATNYYYKLSQDSNYIRRYRVSKDMKWKTDTKYGELDITVNLSKPEKDPKAIAAAKLAKQSGYPKCLLCKENEGYAGRVNHPARNNHRIIPITVNDSQWGFQYSPYVYYNEHCIVFNGVHTPMKIERATFVKLFDFVKLFPHYFL
;
A
#
# COMPACT_ATOMS: atom_id res chain seq x y z
N MET A 1 3.41 11.19 -22.30
CA MET A 1 4.42 10.08 -22.40
C MET A 1 3.77 8.96 -23.18
N ALA A 2 4.51 8.29 -24.07
CA ALA A 2 3.98 7.13 -24.79
C ALA A 2 3.73 5.98 -23.80
N VAL A 3 2.66 5.19 -23.99
CA VAL A 3 2.27 4.12 -23.05
C VAL A 3 3.39 3.10 -22.83
N TYR A 4 4.09 2.69 -23.88
CA TYR A 4 5.21 1.72 -23.75
C TYR A 4 6.40 2.29 -22.96
N GLU A 5 6.67 3.59 -23.08
CA GLU A 5 7.66 4.28 -22.26
C GLU A 5 7.25 4.29 -20.77
N ALA A 6 5.98 4.53 -20.49
CA ALA A 6 5.45 4.47 -19.12
C ALA A 6 5.51 3.06 -18.53
N ILE A 7 5.21 2.02 -19.33
CA ILE A 7 5.33 0.62 -18.93
C ILE A 7 6.79 0.30 -18.58
N ARG A 8 7.73 0.61 -19.49
CA ARG A 8 9.17 0.41 -19.24
C ARG A 8 9.63 1.11 -17.96
N ASN A 9 9.21 2.36 -17.77
CA ASN A 9 9.58 3.14 -16.58
C ASN A 9 9.02 2.53 -15.29
N LEU A 10 7.79 2.02 -15.30
CA LEU A 10 7.19 1.34 -14.16
C LEU A 10 7.95 0.04 -13.81
N VAL A 11 8.29 -0.76 -14.81
CA VAL A 11 9.08 -1.99 -14.62
C VAL A 11 10.49 -1.65 -14.10
N GLN A 12 11.13 -0.61 -14.67
CA GLN A 12 12.44 -0.14 -14.20
C GLN A 12 12.38 0.36 -12.75
N TYR A 13 11.32 1.07 -12.38
CA TYR A 13 11.07 1.46 -10.99
C TYR A 13 11.02 0.24 -10.07
N GLY A 14 10.29 -0.81 -10.46
CA GLY A 14 10.21 -2.05 -9.69
C GLY A 14 11.57 -2.69 -9.43
N VAL A 15 12.43 -2.72 -10.44
CA VAL A 15 13.80 -3.24 -10.31
C VAL A 15 14.67 -2.34 -9.43
N ASN A 16 14.64 -1.03 -9.66
CA ASN A 16 15.45 -0.07 -8.91
C ASN A 16 15.13 -0.04 -7.42
N THR A 17 13.86 -0.29 -7.06
CA THR A 17 13.40 -0.33 -5.66
C THR A 17 13.56 -1.71 -5.02
N GLY A 18 13.83 -2.75 -5.81
CA GLY A 18 13.92 -4.13 -5.33
C GLY A 18 12.57 -4.82 -5.10
N LEU A 19 11.47 -4.22 -5.58
CA LEU A 19 10.16 -4.88 -5.62
C LEU A 19 10.16 -6.04 -6.61
N LEU A 20 10.94 -5.91 -7.68
CA LEU A 20 11.01 -6.83 -8.80
C LEU A 20 12.46 -7.27 -9.01
N GLN A 21 12.68 -8.55 -9.27
CA GLN A 21 13.97 -9.05 -9.70
C GLN A 21 14.18 -8.79 -11.21
N GLU A 22 15.44 -8.64 -11.65
CA GLU A 22 15.75 -8.43 -13.06
C GLU A 22 15.20 -9.54 -13.97
N SER A 23 15.19 -10.80 -13.48
CA SER A 23 14.65 -11.96 -14.17
C SER A 23 13.14 -11.88 -14.43
N ASP A 24 12.42 -11.05 -13.69
CA ASP A 24 10.94 -10.98 -13.71
C ASP A 24 10.41 -9.87 -14.61
N ARG A 25 11.31 -9.10 -15.29
CA ARG A 25 10.91 -7.97 -16.15
C ARG A 25 9.87 -8.35 -17.18
N ILE A 26 10.12 -9.40 -17.94
CA ILE A 26 9.21 -9.83 -19.01
C ILE A 26 7.86 -10.23 -18.42
N TYR A 27 7.87 -10.98 -17.31
CA TYR A 27 6.65 -11.38 -16.62
C TYR A 27 5.85 -10.17 -16.17
N ALA A 28 6.48 -9.21 -15.48
CA ALA A 28 5.84 -8.00 -15.00
C ALA A 28 5.30 -7.13 -16.15
N THR A 29 6.07 -6.98 -17.23
CA THR A 29 5.63 -6.28 -18.44
C THR A 29 4.34 -6.90 -18.98
N ASN A 30 4.30 -8.23 -19.15
CA ASN A 30 3.11 -8.93 -19.66
C ASN A 30 1.90 -8.77 -18.73
N GLN A 31 2.11 -8.77 -17.41
CA GLN A 31 1.03 -8.51 -16.45
C GLN A 31 0.50 -7.07 -16.56
N ILE A 32 1.36 -6.09 -16.78
CA ILE A 32 0.96 -4.70 -16.99
C ILE A 32 0.19 -4.55 -18.31
N LEU A 33 0.62 -5.22 -19.38
CA LEU A 33 -0.11 -5.25 -20.65
C LEU A 33 -1.53 -5.79 -20.47
N GLU A 34 -1.69 -6.90 -19.76
CA GLU A 34 -3.00 -7.48 -19.42
C GLU A 34 -3.89 -6.46 -18.68
N VAL A 35 -3.34 -5.78 -17.66
CA VAL A 35 -4.08 -4.77 -16.89
C VAL A 35 -4.52 -3.60 -17.75
N LEU A 36 -3.70 -3.21 -18.74
CA LEU A 36 -3.98 -2.10 -19.66
C LEU A 36 -4.79 -2.52 -20.89
N GLY A 37 -5.08 -3.82 -21.08
CA GLY A 37 -5.78 -4.34 -22.25
C GLY A 37 -4.97 -4.20 -23.55
N LEU A 38 -3.66 -4.34 -23.46
CA LEU A 38 -2.73 -4.26 -24.60
C LEU A 38 -2.33 -5.67 -25.04
N ASP A 39 -2.44 -5.94 -26.34
CA ASP A 39 -2.04 -7.21 -26.95
C ASP A 39 -0.59 -7.18 -27.49
N GLU A 40 -0.02 -5.99 -27.65
CA GLU A 40 1.30 -5.77 -28.23
C GLU A 40 2.18 -4.89 -27.34
N TYR A 41 3.48 -5.07 -27.44
CA TYR A 41 4.48 -4.25 -26.77
C TYR A 41 5.69 -4.07 -27.66
N GLU A 42 6.10 -2.83 -27.84
CA GLU A 42 7.34 -2.46 -28.50
C GLU A 42 8.28 -1.80 -27.51
N GLU A 43 9.46 -2.39 -27.30
CA GLU A 43 10.45 -1.83 -26.37
C GLU A 43 10.89 -0.45 -26.85
N PRO A 44 10.69 0.61 -26.05
CA PRO A 44 11.06 1.96 -26.43
C PRO A 44 12.57 2.10 -26.65
N GLN A 45 12.97 2.81 -27.69
CA GLN A 45 14.38 3.09 -27.99
C GLN A 45 14.98 4.11 -27.02
N GLY A 46 16.27 3.99 -26.73
CA GLY A 46 17.02 4.92 -25.89
C GLY A 46 16.96 4.62 -24.41
N ALA A 47 17.59 5.47 -23.60
CA ALA A 47 17.65 5.32 -22.15
C ALA A 47 16.28 5.58 -21.50
N CYS A 48 16.01 4.88 -20.40
CA CYS A 48 14.87 5.15 -19.56
C CYS A 48 14.97 6.59 -19.00
N ARG A 49 13.90 7.36 -19.09
CA ARG A 49 13.86 8.69 -18.49
C ARG A 49 13.74 8.55 -16.97
N GLU A 50 14.50 9.38 -16.27
CA GLU A 50 14.34 9.51 -14.81
C GLU A 50 13.10 10.37 -14.52
N ILE A 51 11.96 9.73 -14.32
CA ILE A 51 10.69 10.36 -13.96
C ILE A 51 10.17 9.76 -12.66
N SER A 52 9.32 10.51 -11.96
CA SER A 52 8.72 10.04 -10.72
C SER A 52 7.76 8.86 -10.96
N LEU A 53 7.57 8.03 -9.92
CA LEU A 53 6.55 6.98 -9.95
C LEU A 53 5.16 7.57 -10.23
N GLU A 54 4.87 8.74 -9.69
CA GLU A 54 3.60 9.43 -9.84
C GLU A 54 3.34 9.81 -11.31
N GLU A 55 4.30 10.49 -11.96
CA GLU A 55 4.18 10.83 -13.38
C GLU A 55 4.04 9.59 -14.27
N THR A 56 4.70 8.49 -13.89
CA THR A 56 4.58 7.21 -14.58
C THR A 56 3.19 6.63 -14.43
N LEU A 57 2.66 6.58 -13.19
CA LEU A 57 1.32 6.06 -12.93
C LEU A 57 0.24 6.94 -13.56
N ASP A 58 0.36 8.27 -13.46
CA ASP A 58 -0.59 9.19 -14.09
C ASP A 58 -0.68 8.98 -15.60
N ALA A 59 0.46 8.81 -16.29
CA ALA A 59 0.46 8.52 -17.72
C ALA A 59 -0.23 7.19 -18.08
N LEU A 60 -0.08 6.15 -17.25
CA LEU A 60 -0.74 4.85 -17.45
C LEU A 60 -2.24 4.92 -17.14
N LEU A 61 -2.63 5.70 -16.13
CA LEU A 61 -4.02 5.92 -15.77
C LEU A 61 -4.76 6.74 -16.83
N ASP A 62 -4.13 7.79 -17.36
CA ASP A 62 -4.67 8.60 -18.45
C ASP A 62 -4.87 7.73 -19.70
N TYR A 63 -3.88 6.93 -20.07
CA TYR A 63 -4.02 5.98 -21.18
C TYR A 63 -5.17 5.00 -20.94
N ALA A 64 -5.29 4.41 -19.75
CA ALA A 64 -6.35 3.46 -19.43
C ALA A 64 -7.74 4.12 -19.48
N HIS A 65 -7.83 5.41 -19.12
CA HIS A 65 -9.07 6.17 -19.23
C HIS A 65 -9.41 6.51 -20.69
N GLU A 66 -8.46 7.01 -21.45
CA GLU A 66 -8.62 7.35 -22.87
C GLU A 66 -9.04 6.15 -23.73
N THR A 67 -8.53 4.97 -23.41
CA THR A 67 -8.87 3.71 -24.10
C THR A 67 -10.13 3.03 -23.56
N GLY A 68 -10.73 3.55 -22.48
CA GLY A 68 -11.94 3.02 -21.86
C GLY A 68 -11.73 1.77 -20.99
N VAL A 69 -10.49 1.35 -20.74
CA VAL A 69 -10.14 0.30 -19.77
C VAL A 69 -10.47 0.76 -18.36
N LEU A 70 -10.14 2.01 -18.02
CA LEU A 70 -10.60 2.71 -16.83
C LEU A 70 -11.83 3.53 -17.20
N LYS A 71 -13.02 3.05 -16.84
CA LYS A 71 -14.30 3.67 -17.24
C LYS A 71 -14.61 4.99 -16.56
N GLU A 72 -14.18 5.15 -15.31
CA GLU A 72 -14.46 6.30 -14.46
C GLU A 72 -13.14 6.94 -14.01
N ASP A 73 -13.03 8.27 -14.11
CA ASP A 73 -11.80 9.02 -13.83
C ASP A 73 -11.80 9.73 -12.45
N GLY A 74 -12.53 9.21 -11.50
CA GLY A 74 -12.50 9.73 -10.12
C GLY A 74 -11.34 9.15 -9.31
N VAL A 75 -10.89 9.89 -8.28
CA VAL A 75 -9.76 9.48 -7.39
C VAL A 75 -9.89 8.04 -6.89
N VAL A 76 -11.09 7.61 -6.49
CA VAL A 76 -11.33 6.24 -6.02
C VAL A 76 -11.05 5.21 -7.12
N TYR A 77 -11.46 5.48 -8.34
CA TYR A 77 -11.29 4.56 -9.48
C TYR A 77 -9.84 4.51 -9.93
N ARG A 78 -9.16 5.68 -9.97
CA ARG A 78 -7.70 5.76 -10.21
C ARG A 78 -6.94 4.99 -9.14
N ASP A 79 -7.30 5.12 -7.85
CA ASP A 79 -6.67 4.38 -6.75
C ASP A 79 -6.90 2.86 -6.83
N LEU A 80 -8.03 2.42 -7.33
CA LEU A 80 -8.29 1.01 -7.59
C LEU A 80 -7.43 0.48 -8.73
N PHE A 81 -7.21 1.29 -9.76
CA PHE A 81 -6.49 0.87 -10.96
C PHE A 81 -4.97 0.91 -10.76
N ASP A 82 -4.42 2.00 -10.20
CA ASP A 82 -2.98 2.09 -9.94
C ASP A 82 -2.48 1.00 -8.98
N THR A 83 -3.33 0.60 -8.02
CA THR A 83 -3.02 -0.51 -7.12
C THR A 83 -2.89 -1.84 -7.87
N LYS A 84 -3.65 -2.05 -8.96
CA LYS A 84 -3.50 -3.22 -9.85
C LYS A 84 -2.18 -3.16 -10.61
N LEU A 85 -1.81 -1.99 -11.16
CA LEU A 85 -0.53 -1.80 -11.84
C LEU A 85 0.64 -2.09 -10.91
N MET A 86 0.61 -1.52 -9.70
CA MET A 86 1.65 -1.77 -8.69
C MET A 86 1.73 -3.23 -8.26
N ASN A 87 0.60 -3.97 -8.26
CA ASN A 87 0.61 -5.39 -7.94
C ASN A 87 1.43 -6.24 -8.92
N CYS A 88 1.56 -5.79 -10.18
CA CYS A 88 2.39 -6.48 -11.18
C CYS A 88 3.89 -6.50 -10.80
N LEU A 89 4.32 -5.58 -9.92
CA LEU A 89 5.70 -5.47 -9.43
C LEU A 89 5.91 -6.17 -8.09
N MET A 90 4.82 -6.59 -7.43
CA MET A 90 4.91 -7.01 -6.03
C MET A 90 5.43 -8.43 -5.86
N PRO A 91 6.39 -8.66 -4.94
CA PRO A 91 6.74 -10.00 -4.51
C PRO A 91 5.54 -10.69 -3.84
N ARG A 92 5.52 -12.01 -3.86
CA ARG A 92 4.47 -12.80 -3.21
C ARG A 92 4.53 -12.63 -1.68
N PRO A 93 3.38 -12.74 -0.96
CA PRO A 93 3.37 -12.67 0.51
C PRO A 93 4.39 -13.59 1.18
N SER A 94 4.54 -14.82 0.69
CA SER A 94 5.50 -15.79 1.23
C SER A 94 6.96 -15.32 1.13
N GLU A 95 7.33 -14.63 0.05
CA GLU A 95 8.67 -14.07 -0.14
C GLU A 95 8.92 -12.92 0.83
N VAL A 96 7.95 -12.01 0.93
CA VAL A 96 8.02 -10.86 1.86
C VAL A 96 8.13 -11.34 3.31
N ILE A 97 7.30 -12.29 3.71
CA ILE A 97 7.31 -12.87 5.05
C ILE A 97 8.64 -13.57 5.33
N GLY A 98 9.11 -14.39 4.38
CA GLY A 98 10.39 -15.11 4.53
C GLY A 98 11.57 -14.15 4.65
N HIS A 99 11.60 -13.09 3.83
CA HIS A 99 12.66 -12.10 3.89
C HIS A 99 12.60 -11.25 5.18
N PHE A 100 11.40 -10.86 5.60
CA PHE A 100 11.20 -10.14 6.86
C PHE A 100 11.76 -10.91 8.06
N TRP A 101 11.40 -12.18 8.21
CA TRP A 101 11.86 -12.97 9.34
C TRP A 101 13.34 -13.32 9.28
N LYS A 102 13.89 -13.45 8.06
CA LYS A 102 15.36 -13.59 7.91
C LYS A 102 16.10 -12.34 8.38
N LEU A 103 15.65 -11.15 8.03
CA LEU A 103 16.22 -9.89 8.51
C LEU A 103 16.01 -9.71 10.03
N TYR A 104 14.89 -10.21 10.56
CA TYR A 104 14.62 -10.17 11.99
C TYR A 104 15.65 -10.96 12.81
N GLU A 105 16.21 -12.03 12.25
CA GLU A 105 17.33 -12.77 12.87
C GLU A 105 18.59 -11.90 13.02
N GLU A 106 18.78 -10.91 12.14
CA GLU A 106 19.87 -9.93 12.22
C GLU A 106 19.53 -8.83 13.24
N SER A 107 18.40 -8.17 13.06
CA SER A 107 17.81 -7.24 14.02
C SER A 107 16.33 -7.00 13.73
N PRO A 108 15.48 -6.76 14.75
CA PRO A 108 14.09 -6.35 14.56
C PRO A 108 13.98 -5.07 13.73
N GLU A 109 14.92 -4.13 13.89
CA GLU A 109 14.95 -2.88 13.14
C GLU A 109 15.23 -3.10 11.64
N ALA A 110 16.16 -4.00 11.28
CA ALA A 110 16.42 -4.35 9.88
C ALA A 110 15.15 -4.88 9.19
N ALA A 111 14.39 -5.73 9.87
CA ALA A 111 13.13 -6.28 9.36
C ALA A 111 12.06 -5.20 9.15
N THR A 112 11.87 -4.32 10.13
CA THR A 112 10.87 -3.25 10.03
C THR A 112 11.25 -2.19 9.01
N ASN A 113 12.52 -1.82 8.90
CA ASN A 113 13.04 -0.92 7.86
C ASN A 113 12.78 -1.46 6.46
N TYR A 114 13.06 -2.74 6.23
CA TYR A 114 12.72 -3.41 4.97
C TYR A 114 11.23 -3.32 4.66
N TYR A 115 10.40 -3.68 5.64
CA TYR A 115 8.95 -3.73 5.43
C TYR A 115 8.33 -2.34 5.28
N TYR A 116 8.85 -1.33 5.98
CA TYR A 116 8.44 0.06 5.80
C TYR A 116 8.81 0.57 4.41
N LYS A 117 10.05 0.32 3.96
CA LYS A 117 10.50 0.65 2.61
C LYS A 117 9.62 -0.02 1.55
N LEU A 118 9.34 -1.32 1.68
CA LEU A 118 8.45 -2.06 0.78
C LEU A 118 7.05 -1.43 0.74
N SER A 119 6.50 -1.04 1.90
CA SER A 119 5.19 -0.39 1.98
C SER A 119 5.15 0.98 1.31
N GLN A 120 6.27 1.69 1.26
CA GLN A 120 6.42 2.96 0.55
C GLN A 120 6.63 2.74 -0.96
N ASP A 121 7.55 1.87 -1.33
CA ASP A 121 7.91 1.62 -2.74
C ASP A 121 6.78 0.94 -3.51
N SER A 122 5.97 0.14 -2.85
CA SER A 122 4.75 -0.43 -3.42
C SER A 122 3.61 0.57 -3.65
N ASN A 123 3.82 1.84 -3.33
CA ASN A 123 2.78 2.88 -3.35
C ASN A 123 1.57 2.56 -2.44
N TYR A 124 1.73 1.62 -1.49
CA TYR A 124 0.73 1.39 -0.45
C TYR A 124 0.68 2.58 0.51
N ILE A 125 1.85 3.06 0.96
CA ILE A 125 2.02 4.38 1.56
C ILE A 125 2.34 5.36 0.43
N ARG A 126 1.38 6.17 0.04
CA ARG A 126 1.49 7.13 -1.07
C ARG A 126 2.32 8.33 -0.65
N ARG A 127 3.66 8.21 -0.72
CA ARG A 127 4.63 9.25 -0.27
C ARG A 127 4.30 10.65 -0.80
N TYR A 128 3.94 10.75 -2.07
CA TYR A 128 3.56 12.01 -2.69
C TYR A 128 2.33 12.66 -2.03
N ARG A 129 1.30 11.87 -1.68
CA ARG A 129 0.15 12.41 -0.95
C ARG A 129 0.51 12.78 0.48
N VAL A 130 1.30 11.94 1.15
CA VAL A 130 1.77 12.19 2.53
C VAL A 130 2.65 13.44 2.60
N SER A 131 3.45 13.74 1.57
CA SER A 131 4.27 14.96 1.52
C SER A 131 3.45 16.27 1.47
N LYS A 132 2.16 16.19 1.13
CA LYS A 132 1.23 17.33 1.14
C LYS A 132 0.59 17.56 2.52
N ASP A 133 0.71 16.60 3.45
CA ASP A 133 0.16 16.74 4.80
C ASP A 133 0.83 17.90 5.53
N MET A 134 0.01 18.75 6.13
CA MET A 134 0.50 19.88 6.94
C MET A 134 0.72 19.41 8.37
N LYS A 135 1.89 19.72 8.93
CA LYS A 135 2.25 19.37 10.31
C LYS A 135 2.91 20.57 10.99
N TRP A 136 2.48 20.86 12.19
CA TRP A 136 3.10 21.87 13.04
C TRP A 136 2.87 21.55 14.52
N LYS A 137 3.60 22.27 15.38
CA LYS A 137 3.45 22.16 16.83
C LYS A 137 2.82 23.42 17.38
N THR A 138 2.07 23.29 18.46
CA THR A 138 1.47 24.42 19.15
C THR A 138 1.55 24.23 20.66
N ASP A 139 1.93 25.30 21.36
CA ASP A 139 1.99 25.31 22.81
C ASP A 139 0.59 25.43 23.40
N THR A 140 0.33 24.64 24.42
CA THR A 140 -0.90 24.70 25.20
C THR A 140 -0.60 24.67 26.71
N LYS A 141 -1.62 24.93 27.52
CA LYS A 141 -1.48 24.80 28.99
C LYS A 141 -1.18 23.36 29.46
N TYR A 142 -1.29 22.37 28.58
CA TYR A 142 -0.98 20.96 28.86
C TYR A 142 0.35 20.49 28.25
N GLY A 143 1.11 21.40 27.64
CA GLY A 143 2.34 21.12 26.92
C GLY A 143 2.18 21.34 25.41
N GLU A 144 3.22 21.00 24.66
CA GLU A 144 3.26 21.09 23.21
C GLU A 144 2.41 19.98 22.59
N LEU A 145 1.58 20.33 21.61
CA LEU A 145 0.75 19.40 20.84
C LEU A 145 1.17 19.39 19.37
N ASP A 146 1.25 18.21 18.79
CA ASP A 146 1.39 18.03 17.35
C ASP A 146 0.03 18.20 16.66
N ILE A 147 -0.03 19.11 15.70
CA ILE A 147 -1.22 19.35 14.87
C ILE A 147 -0.94 18.85 13.46
N THR A 148 -1.86 18.10 12.90
CA THR A 148 -1.77 17.62 11.51
C THR A 148 -3.04 17.90 10.74
N VAL A 149 -2.89 18.31 9.46
CA VAL A 149 -3.97 18.29 8.47
C VAL A 149 -3.62 17.22 7.46
N ASN A 150 -4.37 16.14 7.48
CA ASN A 150 -4.13 14.97 6.64
C ASN A 150 -4.75 15.19 5.26
N LEU A 151 -3.98 15.80 4.34
CA LEU A 151 -4.35 16.02 2.94
C LEU A 151 -4.11 14.76 2.08
N SER A 152 -3.36 13.79 2.59
CA SER A 152 -3.11 12.51 1.91
C SER A 152 -4.33 11.61 1.85
N LYS A 153 -5.31 11.84 2.73
CA LYS A 153 -6.60 11.16 2.69
C LYS A 153 -7.47 11.82 1.62
N PRO A 154 -7.76 11.12 0.50
CA PRO A 154 -8.54 11.73 -0.58
C PRO A 154 -9.92 12.19 -0.08
N GLU A 155 -10.31 13.41 -0.46
CA GLU A 155 -11.69 13.84 -0.30
C GLU A 155 -12.59 12.90 -1.11
N LYS A 156 -13.69 12.52 -0.51
CA LYS A 156 -14.65 11.64 -1.19
C LYS A 156 -15.41 12.46 -2.24
N ASP A 157 -15.16 12.15 -3.51
CA ASP A 157 -15.96 12.66 -4.62
C ASP A 157 -17.45 12.36 -4.36
N PRO A 158 -18.36 13.34 -4.49
CA PRO A 158 -19.81 13.13 -4.36
C PRO A 158 -20.37 12.00 -5.22
N LYS A 159 -19.86 11.81 -6.44
CA LYS A 159 -20.23 10.71 -7.34
C LYS A 159 -19.79 9.36 -6.75
N ALA A 160 -18.57 9.26 -6.25
CA ALA A 160 -18.06 8.05 -5.61
C ALA A 160 -18.83 7.74 -4.32
N ILE A 161 -19.26 8.75 -3.54
CA ILE A 161 -20.12 8.55 -2.37
C ILE A 161 -21.47 7.97 -2.77
N ALA A 162 -22.09 8.52 -3.82
CA ALA A 162 -23.37 8.04 -4.34
C ALA A 162 -23.24 6.59 -4.86
N ALA A 163 -22.22 6.31 -5.66
CA ALA A 163 -21.93 4.97 -6.16
C ALA A 163 -21.66 3.97 -5.01
N ALA A 164 -20.93 4.38 -4.00
CA ALA A 164 -20.65 3.54 -2.82
C ALA A 164 -21.92 3.20 -2.01
N LYS A 165 -22.89 4.12 -1.93
CA LYS A 165 -24.19 3.88 -1.27
C LYS A 165 -25.05 2.87 -2.05
N LEU A 166 -24.96 2.89 -3.38
CA LEU A 166 -25.70 1.96 -4.25
C LEU A 166 -24.98 0.63 -4.45
N ALA A 167 -23.71 0.57 -4.12
CA ALA A 167 -22.91 -0.65 -4.30
C ALA A 167 -23.43 -1.77 -3.39
N LYS A 168 -23.50 -2.98 -3.97
CA LYS A 168 -23.86 -4.19 -3.21
C LYS A 168 -22.91 -4.35 -2.02
N GLN A 169 -23.49 -4.51 -0.84
CA GLN A 169 -22.72 -4.87 0.36
C GLN A 169 -22.14 -6.27 0.20
N SER A 170 -20.86 -6.41 0.49
CA SER A 170 -20.16 -7.70 0.46
C SER A 170 -19.61 -7.98 1.85
N GLY A 171 -19.80 -9.20 2.31
CA GLY A 171 -19.20 -9.67 3.58
C GLY A 171 -17.70 -10.02 3.45
N TYR A 172 -17.06 -9.71 2.31
CA TYR A 172 -15.65 -10.01 2.06
C TYR A 172 -14.92 -8.82 1.43
N PRO A 173 -13.79 -8.40 1.97
CA PRO A 173 -13.32 -8.66 3.34
C PRO A 173 -14.34 -8.16 4.39
N LYS A 174 -14.37 -8.74 5.57
CA LYS A 174 -15.36 -8.38 6.62
C LYS A 174 -15.19 -6.94 7.11
N CYS A 175 -13.95 -6.45 7.18
CA CYS A 175 -13.64 -5.04 7.51
C CYS A 175 -12.32 -4.61 6.88
N LEU A 176 -11.95 -3.33 7.05
CA LEU A 176 -10.73 -2.73 6.49
C LEU A 176 -9.42 -3.29 7.07
N LEU A 177 -9.47 -3.98 8.21
CA LEU A 177 -8.30 -4.51 8.93
C LEU A 177 -8.22 -6.05 8.90
N CYS A 178 -9.17 -6.75 8.28
CA CYS A 178 -9.09 -8.20 8.16
C CYS A 178 -7.94 -8.62 7.24
N LYS A 179 -7.31 -9.76 7.55
CA LYS A 179 -6.20 -10.32 6.76
C LYS A 179 -6.58 -10.58 5.30
N GLU A 180 -7.85 -10.81 5.01
CA GLU A 180 -8.41 -11.00 3.67
C GLU A 180 -8.27 -9.75 2.78
N ASN A 181 -7.85 -8.61 3.33
CA ASN A 181 -7.51 -7.43 2.53
C ASN A 181 -6.20 -7.61 1.74
N GLU A 182 -5.27 -8.44 2.19
CA GLU A 182 -4.02 -8.67 1.48
C GLU A 182 -4.28 -9.16 0.04
N GLY A 183 -3.80 -8.43 -0.95
CA GLY A 183 -4.03 -8.74 -2.36
C GLY A 183 -5.45 -8.45 -2.88
N TYR A 184 -6.35 -7.90 -2.06
CA TYR A 184 -7.72 -7.64 -2.46
C TYR A 184 -7.82 -6.49 -3.47
N ALA A 185 -8.54 -6.73 -4.59
CA ALA A 185 -8.64 -5.77 -5.70
C ALA A 185 -9.42 -4.48 -5.36
N GLY A 186 -10.17 -4.48 -4.27
CA GLY A 186 -11.00 -3.35 -3.90
C GLY A 186 -12.29 -3.22 -4.71
N ARG A 187 -13.04 -2.21 -4.38
CA ARG A 187 -14.26 -1.76 -5.06
C ARG A 187 -14.59 -0.34 -4.59
N VAL A 188 -15.54 0.33 -5.20
CA VAL A 188 -15.89 1.74 -4.92
C VAL A 188 -16.14 2.05 -3.43
N ASN A 189 -16.64 1.08 -2.66
CA ASN A 189 -16.90 1.21 -1.22
C ASN A 189 -15.91 0.45 -0.33
N HIS A 190 -14.82 -0.07 -0.89
CA HIS A 190 -13.76 -0.76 -0.16
C HIS A 190 -12.41 -0.60 -0.87
N PRO A 191 -11.36 -0.09 -0.20
CA PRO A 191 -10.11 0.22 -0.87
C PRO A 191 -9.42 -1.02 -1.43
N ALA A 192 -8.69 -0.83 -2.54
CA ALA A 192 -7.79 -1.85 -3.06
C ALA A 192 -6.59 -2.06 -2.14
N ARG A 193 -6.08 -3.28 -2.11
CA ARG A 193 -4.93 -3.72 -1.33
C ARG A 193 -4.06 -4.72 -2.11
N ASN A 194 -4.08 -4.67 -3.44
CA ASN A 194 -3.27 -5.55 -4.28
C ASN A 194 -1.78 -5.39 -3.99
N ASN A 195 -1.34 -4.16 -3.72
CA ASN A 195 0.03 -3.79 -3.41
C ASN A 195 0.36 -3.81 -1.90
N HIS A 196 -0.50 -4.38 -1.09
CA HIS A 196 -0.30 -4.51 0.36
C HIS A 196 0.14 -5.92 0.73
N ARG A 197 1.03 -6.02 1.71
CA ARG A 197 1.49 -7.29 2.32
C ARG A 197 1.37 -7.17 3.83
N ILE A 198 1.08 -8.29 4.48
CA ILE A 198 0.86 -8.38 5.93
C ILE A 198 1.91 -9.30 6.51
N ILE A 199 2.55 -8.89 7.60
CA ILE A 199 3.47 -9.76 8.34
C ILE A 199 2.69 -10.47 9.45
N PRO A 200 2.56 -11.80 9.39
CA PRO A 200 1.97 -12.56 10.49
C PRO A 200 2.93 -12.57 11.67
N ILE A 201 2.42 -12.27 12.85
CA ILE A 201 3.15 -12.28 14.12
C ILE A 201 2.37 -13.09 15.16
N THR A 202 3.08 -13.61 16.15
CA THR A 202 2.48 -14.26 17.32
C THR A 202 2.70 -13.37 18.54
N VAL A 203 1.61 -12.93 19.16
CA VAL A 203 1.66 -12.15 20.41
C VAL A 203 0.74 -12.80 21.44
N ASN A 204 1.26 -13.04 22.64
CA ASN A 204 0.56 -13.71 23.74
C ASN A 204 -0.19 -14.97 23.24
N ASP A 205 0.56 -15.90 22.63
CA ASP A 205 0.10 -17.20 22.09
C ASP A 205 -1.07 -17.12 21.08
N SER A 206 -1.26 -15.98 20.46
CA SER A 206 -2.29 -15.78 19.45
C SER A 206 -1.74 -15.18 18.15
N GLN A 207 -2.40 -15.53 17.03
CA GLN A 207 -2.01 -15.07 15.70
C GLN A 207 -2.56 -13.68 15.43
N TRP A 208 -1.68 -12.77 15.05
CA TRP A 208 -1.97 -11.38 14.72
C TRP A 208 -1.33 -10.99 13.40
N GLY A 209 -1.77 -9.88 12.82
CA GLY A 209 -1.15 -9.27 11.67
C GLY A 209 -0.49 -7.94 12.05
N PHE A 210 0.68 -7.70 11.49
CA PHE A 210 1.39 -6.43 11.55
C PHE A 210 1.38 -5.80 10.16
N GLN A 211 0.95 -4.55 10.08
CA GLN A 211 0.96 -3.76 8.85
C GLN A 211 1.21 -2.29 9.15
N TYR A 212 1.78 -1.56 8.18
CA TYR A 212 1.82 -0.11 8.25
C TYR A 212 0.48 0.50 7.89
N SER A 213 0.21 1.69 8.42
CA SER A 213 -0.94 2.48 8.01
C SER A 213 -0.64 3.24 6.72
N PRO A 214 -1.53 3.23 5.73
CA PRO A 214 -1.38 4.10 4.56
C PRO A 214 -1.60 5.59 4.89
N TYR A 215 -2.14 5.89 6.07
CA TYR A 215 -2.36 7.24 6.59
C TYR A 215 -1.36 7.51 7.71
N VAL A 216 -0.37 8.32 7.43
CA VAL A 216 0.82 8.48 8.28
C VAL A 216 0.66 9.68 9.20
N TYR A 217 0.43 9.44 10.49
CA TYR A 217 0.53 10.49 11.52
C TYR A 217 1.98 10.69 11.94
N TYR A 218 2.66 9.60 12.25
CA TYR A 218 4.08 9.53 12.58
C TYR A 218 4.77 8.62 11.57
N ASN A 219 6.08 8.77 11.44
CA ASN A 219 6.87 7.82 10.65
C ASN A 219 6.64 6.40 11.19
N GLU A 220 6.53 5.44 10.30
CA GLU A 220 6.34 4.04 10.65
C GLU A 220 5.07 3.74 11.46
N HIS A 221 4.06 4.61 11.37
CA HIS A 221 2.77 4.37 12.01
C HIS A 221 2.21 3.01 11.57
N CYS A 222 2.11 2.08 12.50
CA CYS A 222 1.70 0.71 12.24
C CYS A 222 0.36 0.35 12.92
N ILE A 223 -0.22 -0.74 12.44
CA ILE A 223 -1.46 -1.33 12.96
C ILE A 223 -1.19 -2.80 13.25
N VAL A 224 -1.41 -3.19 14.49
CA VAL A 224 -1.35 -4.59 14.92
C VAL A 224 -2.77 -5.06 15.16
N PHE A 225 -3.23 -6.03 14.39
CA PHE A 225 -4.63 -6.46 14.38
C PHE A 225 -4.77 -7.96 14.61
N ASN A 226 -5.89 -8.35 15.21
CA ASN A 226 -6.20 -9.76 15.50
C ASN A 226 -6.35 -10.55 14.19
N GLY A 227 -5.73 -11.72 14.08
CA GLY A 227 -5.88 -12.63 12.96
C GLY A 227 -7.30 -13.18 12.76
N VAL A 228 -8.16 -13.01 13.77
CA VAL A 228 -9.59 -13.37 13.72
C VAL A 228 -10.43 -12.09 13.79
N HIS A 229 -11.45 -11.97 12.93
CA HIS A 229 -12.35 -10.82 12.92
C HIS A 229 -13.17 -10.78 14.21
N THR A 230 -12.77 -9.90 15.12
CA THR A 230 -13.44 -9.66 16.41
C THR A 230 -13.63 -8.17 16.63
N PRO A 231 -14.69 -7.76 17.36
CA PRO A 231 -14.83 -6.36 17.78
C PRO A 231 -13.61 -5.91 18.59
N MET A 232 -13.16 -4.68 18.35
CA MET A 232 -12.12 -4.08 19.17
C MET A 232 -12.65 -3.87 20.60
N LYS A 233 -11.97 -4.45 21.59
CA LYS A 233 -12.27 -4.27 23.00
C LYS A 233 -11.02 -3.91 23.76
N ILE A 234 -11.16 -2.96 24.68
CA ILE A 234 -10.08 -2.58 25.61
C ILE A 234 -10.20 -3.49 26.83
N GLU A 235 -9.37 -4.52 26.86
CA GLU A 235 -9.32 -5.51 27.93
C GLU A 235 -7.85 -5.70 28.36
N ARG A 236 -7.63 -6.22 29.58
CA ARG A 236 -6.27 -6.51 30.06
C ARG A 236 -5.47 -7.36 29.06
N ALA A 237 -6.10 -8.35 28.45
CA ALA A 237 -5.47 -9.22 27.45
C ALA A 237 -4.98 -8.45 26.20
N THR A 238 -5.67 -7.38 25.81
CA THR A 238 -5.25 -6.50 24.71
C THR A 238 -3.97 -5.74 25.08
N PHE A 239 -3.88 -5.18 26.28
CA PHE A 239 -2.67 -4.52 26.76
C PHE A 239 -1.47 -5.47 26.87
N VAL A 240 -1.67 -6.71 27.33
CA VAL A 240 -0.60 -7.73 27.35
C VAL A 240 -0.04 -7.94 25.92
N LYS A 241 -0.91 -8.01 24.92
CA LYS A 241 -0.47 -8.17 23.52
C LYS A 241 0.30 -6.95 22.98
N LEU A 242 -0.10 -5.74 23.38
CA LEU A 242 0.65 -4.53 23.04
C LEU A 242 2.07 -4.56 23.62
N PHE A 243 2.22 -4.95 24.89
CA PHE A 243 3.54 -5.12 25.51
C PHE A 243 4.36 -6.22 24.84
N ASP A 244 3.75 -7.33 24.46
CA ASP A 244 4.44 -8.39 23.72
C ASP A 244 4.89 -7.89 22.33
N PHE A 245 4.12 -7.06 21.67
CA PHE A 245 4.54 -6.45 20.40
C PHE A 245 5.78 -5.58 20.56
N VAL A 246 5.81 -4.69 21.57
CA VAL A 246 7.00 -3.86 21.85
C VAL A 246 8.20 -4.71 22.28
N LYS A 247 7.98 -5.87 22.87
CA LYS A 247 9.03 -6.83 23.18
C LYS A 247 9.65 -7.46 21.91
N LEU A 248 8.79 -7.73 20.90
CA LEU A 248 9.27 -8.18 19.59
C LEU A 248 9.98 -7.06 18.81
N PHE A 249 9.52 -5.82 18.94
CA PHE A 249 10.03 -4.65 18.23
C PHE A 249 10.39 -3.52 19.22
N PRO A 250 11.54 -3.62 19.94
CA PRO A 250 11.86 -2.71 21.05
C PRO A 250 12.06 -1.24 20.66
N HIS A 251 12.23 -0.95 19.38
CA HIS A 251 12.37 0.39 18.83
C HIS A 251 11.03 1.06 18.53
N TYR A 252 9.90 0.36 18.68
CA TYR A 252 8.55 0.92 18.61
C TYR A 252 8.05 1.32 19.98
N PHE A 253 7.13 2.28 20.02
CA PHE A 253 6.38 2.68 21.22
C PHE A 253 4.87 2.56 20.93
N LEU A 254 4.08 2.50 22.01
CA LEU A 254 2.62 2.36 21.98
C LEU A 254 1.95 3.70 22.23
#